data_5b422240cc46f77facb8b318b99b57d3
#
_entry.id   5b422240cc46f77facb8b318b99b57d3
#
_cell.length_a   1.000
_cell.length_b   1.000
_cell.length_c   1.000
_cell.angle_alpha   90.00
_cell.angle_beta   90.00
_cell.angle_gamma   90.00
#
_symmetry.space_group_name_H-M   'P 1'
#
loop_
_entity.id
_entity.type
_entity.pdbx_description
1 polymer ?
#
loop_
_entity_poly.entity_id
_entity_poly.type
_entity_poly.pdbx_seq_one_letter_code
_entity_poly.pdbx_strand_id
1 'polypeptide(L)'
;MAYRPDIGYFDGLNYVAAMCLEFQDAETAFNSTVNLINEYIITAIDSERKGEFKQYITAFESALAEEVPDVAGHFSENEVDSGVILRDWMCSLFTRCVDFEKAKRLWDILLLEGGFGLVKISCGILKLYVID
;
A
#
# COMPACT_ATOMS: atom_id res chain seq x y z
N MET A 1 -10.04 -6.99 15.80
CA MET A 1 -9.22 -8.05 15.15
C MET A 1 -9.13 -9.29 16.03
N ALA A 2 -10.24 -10.00 16.15
CA ALA A 2 -10.25 -11.24 16.95
C ALA A 2 -9.36 -12.33 16.35
N TYR A 3 -9.21 -12.35 15.02
CA TYR A 3 -8.37 -13.33 14.33
C TYR A 3 -6.87 -13.11 14.57
N ARG A 4 -6.46 -11.85 14.58
CA ARG A 4 -5.06 -11.46 14.78
C ARG A 4 -4.97 -10.43 15.90
N PRO A 5 -5.15 -10.87 17.17
CA PRO A 5 -5.10 -9.94 18.31
C PRO A 5 -3.72 -9.29 18.50
N ASP A 6 -2.66 -9.93 18.00
CA ASP A 6 -1.29 -9.41 18.02
C ASP A 6 -1.13 -8.14 17.18
N ILE A 7 -1.92 -8.01 16.11
CA ILE A 7 -1.89 -6.85 15.22
C ILE A 7 -2.82 -5.76 15.71
N GLY A 8 -4.00 -6.13 16.20
CA GLY A 8 -5.05 -5.19 16.56
C GLY A 8 -5.67 -4.50 15.35
N TYR A 9 -6.40 -3.43 15.60
CA TYR A 9 -6.98 -2.61 14.53
C TYR A 9 -5.95 -1.61 14.03
N PHE A 10 -5.93 -1.37 12.72
CA PHE A 10 -5.11 -0.33 12.10
C PHE A 10 -5.96 0.47 11.12
N ASP A 11 -5.57 1.73 10.90
CA ASP A 11 -6.29 2.62 9.99
C ASP A 11 -6.20 2.08 8.56
N GLY A 12 -7.36 1.95 7.92
CA GLY A 12 -7.46 1.44 6.56
C GLY A 12 -8.00 0.02 6.46
N LEU A 13 -8.00 -0.74 7.57
CA LEU A 13 -8.49 -2.13 7.55
C LEU A 13 -9.94 -2.21 7.08
N ASN A 14 -10.79 -1.31 7.55
CA ASN A 14 -12.19 -1.27 7.17
C ASN A 14 -12.38 -1.02 5.66
N TYR A 15 -11.52 -0.23 5.05
CA TYR A 15 -11.56 0.02 3.60
C TYR A 15 -11.15 -1.21 2.80
N VAL A 16 -10.14 -1.93 3.27
CA VAL A 16 -9.69 -3.18 2.63
C VAL A 16 -10.81 -4.23 2.69
N ALA A 17 -11.42 -4.39 3.86
CA ALA A 17 -12.53 -5.32 4.03
C ALA A 17 -13.74 -4.94 3.15
N ALA A 18 -14.05 -3.65 3.07
CA ALA A 18 -15.14 -3.15 2.23
C ALA A 18 -14.88 -3.46 0.75
N MET A 19 -13.64 -3.31 0.27
CA MET A 19 -13.29 -3.67 -1.09
C MET A 19 -13.52 -5.17 -1.36
N CYS A 20 -13.10 -6.02 -0.44
CA CYS A 20 -13.32 -7.45 -0.58
C CYS A 20 -14.83 -7.81 -0.60
N LEU A 21 -15.61 -7.12 0.23
CA LEU A 21 -17.07 -7.35 0.29
C LEU A 21 -17.80 -6.89 -0.98
N GLU A 22 -17.20 -5.99 -1.76
CA GLU A 22 -17.78 -5.53 -3.02
C GLU A 22 -17.94 -6.68 -4.03
N PHE A 23 -17.04 -7.67 -3.99
CA PHE A 23 -16.98 -8.74 -4.98
C PHE A 23 -17.29 -10.13 -4.42
N GLN A 24 -17.40 -10.27 -3.11
CA GLN A 24 -17.44 -11.56 -2.45
C GLN A 24 -18.46 -11.56 -1.31
N ASP A 25 -18.91 -12.76 -0.90
CA ASP A 25 -19.71 -12.89 0.30
C ASP A 25 -18.85 -12.66 1.55
N ALA A 26 -19.49 -12.58 2.72
CA ALA A 26 -18.82 -12.23 3.97
C ALA A 26 -17.69 -13.21 4.33
N GLU A 27 -17.92 -14.50 4.16
CA GLU A 27 -16.93 -15.54 4.50
C GLU A 27 -15.71 -15.45 3.59
N THR A 28 -15.93 -15.39 2.29
CA THR A 28 -14.85 -15.29 1.31
C THR A 28 -14.10 -13.96 1.46
N ALA A 29 -14.84 -12.87 1.71
CA ALA A 29 -14.23 -11.56 1.94
C ALA A 29 -13.35 -11.54 3.19
N PHE A 30 -13.78 -12.23 4.26
CA PHE A 30 -12.96 -12.36 5.46
C PHE A 30 -11.65 -13.08 5.15
N ASN A 31 -11.70 -14.19 4.44
CA ASN A 31 -10.51 -14.94 4.06
C ASN A 31 -9.59 -14.13 3.17
N SER A 32 -10.13 -13.40 2.20
CA SER A 32 -9.35 -12.53 1.31
C SER A 32 -8.68 -11.41 2.08
N THR A 33 -9.40 -10.79 3.02
CA THR A 33 -8.84 -9.73 3.87
C THR A 33 -7.67 -10.26 4.69
N VAL A 34 -7.81 -11.43 5.30
CA VAL A 34 -6.75 -12.07 6.08
C VAL A 34 -5.52 -12.34 5.20
N ASN A 35 -5.73 -12.85 3.99
CA ASN A 35 -4.64 -13.12 3.06
C ASN A 35 -3.91 -11.85 2.65
N LEU A 36 -4.64 -10.76 2.41
CA LEU A 36 -4.02 -9.47 2.06
C LEU A 36 -3.22 -8.90 3.22
N ILE A 37 -3.72 -9.06 4.45
CA ILE A 37 -2.97 -8.64 5.64
C ILE A 37 -1.65 -9.39 5.71
N ASN A 38 -1.70 -10.72 5.60
CA ASN A 38 -0.52 -11.57 5.72
C ASN A 38 0.48 -11.37 4.58
N GLU A 39 -0.02 -11.09 3.37
CA GLU A 39 0.83 -10.95 2.18
C GLU A 39 1.49 -9.57 2.09
N TYR A 40 0.77 -8.49 2.37
CA TYR A 40 1.24 -7.14 2.12
C TYR A 40 1.28 -6.25 3.36
N ILE A 41 0.18 -6.19 4.08
CA ILE A 41 -0.01 -5.17 5.12
C ILE A 41 0.89 -5.42 6.32
N ILE A 42 1.08 -6.68 6.70
CA ILE A 42 1.86 -7.03 7.87
C ILE A 42 3.30 -6.52 7.79
N THR A 43 3.86 -6.46 6.60
CA THR A 43 5.21 -5.93 6.38
C THR A 43 5.33 -4.49 6.86
N ALA A 44 4.27 -3.71 6.72
CA ALA A 44 4.27 -2.30 7.10
C ALA A 44 4.01 -2.06 8.58
N ILE A 45 3.34 -2.99 9.28
CA ILE A 45 2.89 -2.78 10.66
C ILE A 45 3.62 -3.64 11.70
N ASP A 46 4.23 -4.75 11.29
CA ASP A 46 4.93 -5.64 12.21
C ASP A 46 6.35 -5.12 12.45
N SER A 47 6.65 -4.79 13.70
CA SER A 47 7.97 -4.27 14.08
C SER A 47 9.10 -5.27 13.82
N GLU A 48 8.81 -6.57 13.80
CA GLU A 48 9.80 -7.60 13.52
C GLU A 48 10.15 -7.69 12.02
N ARG A 49 9.36 -7.06 11.17
CA ARG A 49 9.56 -7.06 9.70
C ARG A 49 10.09 -5.74 9.16
N LYS A 50 10.74 -4.93 10.00
CA LYS A 50 11.31 -3.63 9.60
C LYS A 50 12.28 -3.75 8.44
N GLY A 51 13.06 -4.84 8.38
CA GLY A 51 13.99 -5.08 7.29
C GLY A 51 13.30 -5.25 5.95
N GLU A 52 12.20 -5.99 5.93
CA GLU A 52 11.39 -6.19 4.71
C GLU A 52 10.75 -4.89 4.26
N PHE A 53 10.19 -4.13 5.22
CA PHE A 53 9.59 -2.83 4.93
C PHE A 53 10.62 -1.85 4.38
N LYS A 54 11.83 -1.87 4.92
CA LYS A 54 12.93 -1.03 4.45
C LYS A 54 13.29 -1.35 3.00
N GLN A 55 13.20 -2.60 2.58
CA GLN A 55 13.41 -2.99 1.19
C GLN A 55 12.38 -2.36 0.27
N TYR A 56 11.11 -2.30 0.70
CA TYR A 56 10.06 -1.61 -0.06
C TYR A 56 10.34 -0.11 -0.15
N ILE A 57 10.77 0.51 0.94
CA ILE A 57 11.11 1.93 0.96
C ILE A 57 12.27 2.20 -0.03
N THR A 58 13.32 1.39 0.01
CA THR A 58 14.47 1.54 -0.86
C THR A 58 14.07 1.39 -2.33
N ALA A 59 13.26 0.38 -2.64
CA ALA A 59 12.77 0.17 -4.01
C ALA A 59 11.90 1.33 -4.48
N PHE A 60 11.05 1.84 -3.60
CA PHE A 60 10.19 2.99 -3.88
C PHE A 60 11.02 4.25 -4.17
N GLU A 61 11.99 4.54 -3.32
CA GLU A 61 12.86 5.71 -3.49
C GLU A 61 13.70 5.60 -4.77
N SER A 62 14.21 4.41 -5.08
CA SER A 62 14.97 4.18 -6.31
C SER A 62 14.10 4.38 -7.55
N ALA A 63 12.91 3.83 -7.54
CA ALA A 63 11.97 3.98 -8.65
C ALA A 63 11.54 5.43 -8.81
N LEU A 64 11.33 6.13 -7.70
CA LEU A 64 10.93 7.52 -7.71
C LEU A 64 12.03 8.40 -8.31
N ALA A 65 13.28 8.16 -7.94
CA ALA A 65 14.43 8.90 -8.46
C ALA A 65 14.59 8.68 -9.98
N GLU A 66 14.27 7.49 -10.46
CA GLU A 66 14.38 7.15 -11.87
C GLU A 66 13.22 7.70 -12.70
N GLU A 67 11.98 7.52 -12.21
CA GLU A 67 10.76 7.83 -12.97
C GLU A 67 10.27 9.27 -12.76
N VAL A 68 10.44 9.82 -11.56
CA VAL A 68 9.93 11.14 -11.19
C VAL A 68 11.00 11.89 -10.39
N PRO A 69 12.13 12.23 -11.02
CA PRO A 69 13.26 12.85 -10.28
C PRO A 69 12.91 14.17 -9.60
N ASP A 70 11.96 14.93 -10.15
CA ASP A 70 11.52 16.19 -9.54
C ASP A 70 10.87 15.96 -8.18
N VAL A 71 10.03 14.93 -8.07
CA VAL A 71 9.39 14.55 -6.81
C VAL A 71 10.41 14.00 -5.82
N ALA A 72 11.33 13.17 -6.31
CA ALA A 72 12.40 12.63 -5.48
C ALA A 72 13.26 13.74 -4.88
N GLY A 73 13.61 14.74 -5.68
CA GLY A 73 14.36 15.91 -5.23
C GLY A 73 13.58 16.72 -4.22
N HIS A 74 12.29 16.96 -4.46
CA HIS A 74 11.41 17.68 -3.56
C HIS A 74 11.32 16.99 -2.19
N PHE A 75 11.17 15.66 -2.18
CA PHE A 75 11.12 14.88 -0.94
C PHE A 75 12.43 14.98 -0.17
N SER A 76 13.56 14.91 -0.88
CA SER A 76 14.90 15.04 -0.27
C SER A 76 15.11 16.41 0.35
N GLU A 77 14.76 17.47 -0.39
CA GLU A 77 14.94 18.87 0.07
C GLU A 77 14.07 19.21 1.27
N ASN A 78 12.88 18.62 1.37
CA ASN A 78 11.93 18.90 2.44
C ASN A 78 11.90 17.81 3.53
N GLU A 79 12.85 16.89 3.48
CA GLU A 79 12.96 15.80 4.46
C GLU A 79 11.67 14.99 4.61
N VAL A 80 10.99 14.75 3.49
CA VAL A 80 9.75 13.94 3.50
C VAL A 80 10.11 12.48 3.74
N ASP A 81 9.45 11.86 4.73
CA ASP A 81 9.67 10.46 5.07
C ASP A 81 8.84 9.55 4.15
N SER A 82 9.52 8.94 3.18
CA SER A 82 8.89 7.99 2.25
C SER A 82 8.24 6.82 2.96
N GLY A 83 8.79 6.42 4.11
CA GLY A 83 8.24 5.32 4.89
C GLY A 83 6.87 5.61 5.46
N VAL A 84 6.60 6.86 5.87
CA VAL A 84 5.29 7.25 6.39
C VAL A 84 4.23 7.17 5.28
N ILE A 85 4.56 7.67 4.10
CA ILE A 85 3.67 7.65 2.94
C ILE A 85 3.38 6.19 2.54
N LEU A 86 4.42 5.40 2.39
CA LEU A 86 4.31 4.02 1.93
C LEU A 86 3.54 3.16 2.92
N ARG A 87 3.76 3.38 4.23
CA ARG A 87 3.03 2.65 5.28
C ARG A 87 1.52 2.91 5.20
N ASP A 88 1.13 4.18 5.05
CA ASP A 88 -0.29 4.54 4.93
C ASP A 88 -0.92 3.88 3.71
N TRP A 89 -0.23 3.90 2.59
CA TRP A 89 -0.72 3.30 1.35
C TRP A 89 -0.79 1.77 1.43
N MET A 90 0.19 1.14 2.06
CA MET A 90 0.20 -0.32 2.23
C MET A 90 -0.90 -0.78 3.20
N CYS A 91 -1.13 -0.06 4.28
CA CYS A 91 -2.15 -0.43 5.27
C CYS A 91 -3.57 -0.37 4.70
N SER A 92 -3.82 0.52 3.78
CA SER A 92 -5.14 0.66 3.13
C SER A 92 -5.19 0.03 1.74
N LEU A 93 -4.04 -0.44 1.22
CA LEU A 93 -3.88 -0.90 -0.15
C LEU A 93 -4.46 0.11 -1.14
N PHE A 94 -4.07 1.38 -0.94
CA PHE A 94 -4.43 2.53 -1.78
C PHE A 94 -5.90 2.95 -1.75
N THR A 95 -6.75 2.31 -0.93
CA THR A 95 -8.18 2.64 -0.89
C THR A 95 -8.47 4.00 -0.29
N ARG A 96 -7.53 4.55 0.49
CA ARG A 96 -7.68 5.85 1.13
C ARG A 96 -7.09 7.00 0.31
N CYS A 97 -6.22 6.72 -0.65
CA CYS A 97 -5.52 7.77 -1.40
C CYS A 97 -6.15 8.07 -2.77
N VAL A 98 -7.00 7.18 -3.26
CA VAL A 98 -7.73 7.36 -4.53
C VAL A 98 -9.18 6.99 -4.30
N ASP A 99 -10.06 7.35 -5.26
CA ASP A 99 -11.45 6.94 -5.15
C ASP A 99 -11.59 5.42 -5.31
N PHE A 100 -12.74 4.91 -4.88
CA PHE A 100 -12.97 3.46 -4.78
C PHE A 100 -12.89 2.77 -6.14
N GLU A 101 -13.40 3.41 -7.19
CA GLU A 101 -13.37 2.85 -8.54
C GLU A 101 -11.94 2.76 -9.09
N LYS A 102 -11.11 3.76 -8.81
CA LYS A 102 -9.70 3.72 -9.20
C LYS A 102 -8.94 2.66 -8.38
N ALA A 103 -9.26 2.55 -7.10
CA ALA A 103 -8.63 1.54 -6.24
C ALA A 103 -8.87 0.13 -6.76
N LYS A 104 -10.04 -0.16 -7.30
CA LYS A 104 -10.34 -1.47 -7.90
C LYS A 104 -9.35 -1.82 -9.01
N ARG A 105 -9.03 -0.85 -9.87
CA ARG A 105 -8.08 -1.05 -10.97
C ARG A 105 -6.65 -1.23 -10.46
N LEU A 106 -6.29 -0.48 -9.43
CA LEU A 106 -4.97 -0.62 -8.80
C LEU A 106 -4.82 -2.00 -8.16
N TRP A 107 -5.88 -2.53 -7.59
CA TRP A 107 -5.86 -3.87 -7.01
C TRP A 107 -5.65 -4.95 -8.07
N ASP A 108 -6.16 -4.76 -9.27
CA ASP A 108 -5.87 -5.69 -10.38
C ASP A 108 -4.37 -5.79 -10.64
N ILE A 109 -3.69 -4.65 -10.67
CA ILE A 109 -2.24 -4.59 -10.85
C ILE A 109 -1.53 -5.25 -9.67
N LEU A 110 -1.94 -4.93 -8.45
CA LEU A 110 -1.37 -5.48 -7.23
C LEU A 110 -1.46 -7.01 -7.19
N LEU A 111 -2.63 -7.55 -7.50
CA LEU A 111 -2.85 -8.98 -7.46
C LEU A 111 -2.09 -9.73 -8.56
N LEU A 112 -1.84 -9.08 -9.70
CA LEU A 112 -1.07 -9.67 -10.78
C LEU A 112 0.45 -9.61 -10.53
N GLU A 113 0.94 -8.49 -10.03
CA GLU A 113 2.37 -8.24 -9.91
C GLU A 113 2.95 -8.40 -8.49
N GLY A 114 2.08 -8.55 -7.50
CA GLY A 114 2.52 -8.75 -6.11
C GLY A 114 3.20 -7.52 -5.53
N GLY A 115 4.22 -7.75 -4.69
CA GLY A 115 4.95 -6.67 -4.02
C GLY A 115 5.61 -5.67 -4.97
N PHE A 116 6.03 -6.13 -6.14
CA PHE A 116 6.56 -5.25 -7.20
C PHE A 116 5.50 -4.26 -7.66
N GLY A 117 4.24 -4.70 -7.70
CA GLY A 117 3.10 -3.85 -8.04
C GLY A 117 2.88 -2.73 -7.04
N LEU A 118 3.14 -2.96 -5.75
CA LEU A 118 3.03 -1.92 -4.72
C LEU A 118 3.93 -0.73 -5.03
N VAL A 119 5.17 -0.98 -5.35
CA VAL A 119 6.16 0.05 -5.67
C VAL A 119 5.75 0.79 -6.95
N LYS A 120 5.34 0.06 -7.96
CA LYS A 120 4.93 0.59 -9.25
C LYS A 120 3.72 1.50 -9.14
N ILE A 121 2.70 1.07 -8.38
CA ILE A 121 1.49 1.85 -8.14
C ILE A 121 1.82 3.13 -7.38
N SER A 122 2.65 3.03 -6.34
CA SER A 122 3.05 4.19 -5.52
C SER A 122 3.74 5.26 -6.35
N CYS A 123 4.68 4.86 -7.20
CA CYS A 123 5.35 5.79 -8.12
C CYS A 123 4.39 6.37 -9.14
N GLY A 124 3.47 5.55 -9.66
CA GLY A 124 2.46 5.98 -10.63
C GLY A 124 1.54 7.05 -10.09
N ILE A 125 1.11 6.92 -8.84
CA ILE A 125 0.26 7.90 -8.18
C ILE A 125 0.98 9.25 -8.09
N LEU A 126 2.22 9.25 -7.64
CA LEU A 126 3.00 10.49 -7.52
C LEU A 126 3.27 11.12 -8.88
N LYS A 127 3.49 10.30 -9.90
CA LYS A 127 3.70 10.80 -11.26
C LYS A 127 2.46 11.55 -11.79
N LEU A 128 1.26 11.04 -11.48
CA LEU A 128 0.02 11.70 -11.86
C LEU A 128 -0.16 13.04 -11.15
N TYR A 129 0.21 13.12 -9.88
CA TYR A 129 0.12 14.38 -9.14
C TYR A 129 1.06 15.46 -9.69
N VAL A 130 2.19 15.07 -10.23
CA VAL A 130 3.16 16.01 -10.83
C VAL A 130 2.63 16.59 -12.14
N ILE A 131 1.92 15.78 -12.91
CA ILE A 131 1.35 16.22 -14.19
C ILE A 131 0.18 17.21 -13.94
N ASP A 132 -0.58 16.99 -12.89
CA ASP A 132 -1.68 17.86 -12.51
C ASP A 132 -1.19 19.09 -11.72
#